data_1ab4566b2df4bf755fa05a208518afba
#
_entry.id   1ab4566b2df4bf755fa05a208518afba
#
_cell.length_a   1.000
_cell.length_b   1.000
_cell.length_c   1.000
_cell.angle_alpha   90.00
_cell.angle_beta   90.00
_cell.angle_gamma   90.00
#
_symmetry.space_group_name_H-M   'P 1'
#
loop_
_entity.id
_entity.type
_entity.pdbx_description
1 polymer ?
#
loop_
_entity_poly.entity_id
_entity_poly.type
_entity_poly.pdbx_seq_one_letter_code
_entity_poly.pdbx_strand_id
1 'polypeptide(L)'
;MLFFLCKFASYLILQILTTMKKTLAIIFLFTTFYCFAQRRDVNYDESKVPQYVLPDVLLCSDGQKVTTAEQWEKKRRPEILEMFASQMYGRTPQEKINVRYETLTENPNDMGGRATSRQVKFIFSNGSKQIEAILLMYIPNKPKGKVPVFVGYNFNGNHSTIVDSTILYSPVFSLVKEPGHPDWVRGSQNSRWSYDKIIDRGYAVVTMCYHDIFPDVEGLKDHSIVSLFSDYNPDTNAPDEWQAIGAWAWGSSRIVDYIETIDRLDKDKIIIMGHSRQGKAALWAGAQDSRFRIVIANDAGCGGTALSKRVFGETVEIVSSIKPAWFCPAFNQYRNNEAILPFDQHQLITLMAPRKVYVASAEEDLWADPKGEFLSAYHAGAVFKLYGLSTIESDVMPGLHQPIMKDIGYHIRSGVHDVVEYDWERFMDFADKHLR
;
A
#
# COMPACT_ATOMS: atom_id res chain seq x y z
N MET A 1 -41.49 -48.76 -38.11
CA MET A 1 -41.33 -47.38 -38.61
C MET A 1 -41.13 -46.37 -37.44
N LEU A 2 -41.85 -46.47 -36.32
CA LEU A 2 -41.66 -45.55 -35.19
C LEU A 2 -40.30 -45.61 -34.49
N PHE A 3 -39.72 -46.81 -34.39
CA PHE A 3 -38.41 -47.03 -33.69
C PHE A 3 -37.20 -46.46 -34.44
N PHE A 4 -37.29 -46.31 -35.76
CA PHE A 4 -36.26 -45.69 -36.60
C PHE A 4 -36.30 -44.15 -36.52
N LEU A 5 -37.48 -43.56 -36.40
CA LEU A 5 -37.67 -42.12 -36.26
C LEU A 5 -37.16 -41.59 -34.88
N CYS A 6 -37.37 -42.36 -33.80
CA CYS A 6 -36.84 -41.97 -32.48
C CYS A 6 -35.30 -42.02 -32.42
N LYS A 7 -34.66 -43.01 -33.05
CA LYS A 7 -33.18 -43.06 -33.10
C LYS A 7 -32.59 -41.91 -33.93
N PHE A 8 -33.23 -41.56 -35.03
CA PHE A 8 -32.79 -40.48 -35.91
C PHE A 8 -32.95 -39.12 -35.21
N ALA A 9 -34.03 -38.89 -34.50
CA ALA A 9 -34.26 -37.66 -33.72
C ALA A 9 -33.24 -37.55 -32.56
N SER A 10 -32.94 -38.64 -31.85
CA SER A 10 -31.93 -38.63 -30.79
C SER A 10 -30.52 -38.33 -31.32
N TYR A 11 -30.18 -38.85 -32.50
CA TYR A 11 -28.89 -38.60 -33.14
C TYR A 11 -28.75 -37.14 -33.60
N LEU A 12 -29.82 -36.59 -34.15
CA LEU A 12 -29.88 -35.18 -34.58
C LEU A 12 -29.75 -34.19 -33.39
N ILE A 13 -30.45 -34.49 -32.28
CA ILE A 13 -30.35 -33.72 -31.03
C ILE A 13 -28.93 -33.76 -30.46
N LEU A 14 -28.29 -34.93 -30.48
CA LEU A 14 -26.92 -35.08 -29.97
C LEU A 14 -25.91 -34.29 -30.83
N GLN A 15 -26.07 -34.29 -32.15
CA GLN A 15 -25.24 -33.48 -33.06
C GLN A 15 -25.45 -31.99 -32.84
N ILE A 16 -26.68 -31.50 -32.66
CA ILE A 16 -27.00 -30.11 -32.39
C ILE A 16 -26.37 -29.68 -31.06
N LEU A 17 -26.51 -30.48 -30.00
CA LEU A 17 -25.90 -30.20 -28.69
C LEU A 17 -24.38 -30.16 -28.73
N THR A 18 -23.76 -31.07 -29.52
CA THR A 18 -22.31 -31.09 -29.68
C THR A 18 -21.79 -29.88 -30.47
N THR A 19 -22.54 -29.44 -31.50
CA THR A 19 -22.23 -28.25 -32.26
C THR A 19 -22.40 -27.01 -31.43
N MET A 20 -23.48 -26.89 -30.65
CA MET A 20 -23.70 -25.78 -29.71
C MET A 20 -22.59 -25.68 -28.64
N LYS A 21 -22.15 -26.82 -28.06
CA LYS A 21 -21.03 -26.83 -27.12
C LYS A 21 -19.72 -26.36 -27.75
N LYS A 22 -19.43 -26.76 -29.01
CA LYS A 22 -18.25 -26.28 -29.74
C LYS A 22 -18.34 -24.79 -30.06
N THR A 23 -19.51 -24.30 -30.47
CA THR A 23 -19.76 -22.88 -30.75
C THR A 23 -19.67 -22.04 -29.47
N LEU A 24 -20.23 -22.51 -28.32
CA LEU A 24 -20.08 -21.84 -27.05
C LEU A 24 -18.60 -21.82 -26.59
N ALA A 25 -17.86 -22.90 -26.76
CA ALA A 25 -16.44 -22.94 -26.41
C ALA A 25 -15.61 -21.99 -27.28
N ILE A 26 -15.93 -21.87 -28.58
CA ILE A 26 -15.28 -20.91 -29.49
C ILE A 26 -15.64 -19.47 -29.10
N ILE A 27 -16.89 -19.18 -28.79
CA ILE A 27 -17.32 -17.86 -28.31
C ILE A 27 -16.65 -17.53 -26.97
N PHE A 28 -16.53 -18.47 -26.06
CA PHE A 28 -15.83 -18.29 -24.79
C PHE A 28 -14.32 -18.06 -24.98
N LEU A 29 -13.68 -18.79 -25.92
CA LEU A 29 -12.28 -18.51 -26.29
C LEU A 29 -12.13 -17.12 -26.94
N PHE A 30 -13.02 -16.71 -27.83
CA PHE A 30 -12.98 -15.38 -28.44
C PHE A 30 -13.26 -14.27 -27.44
N THR A 31 -14.18 -14.45 -26.49
CA THR A 31 -14.43 -13.46 -25.44
C THR A 31 -13.28 -13.37 -24.44
N THR A 32 -12.62 -14.48 -24.11
CA THR A 32 -11.40 -14.46 -23.29
C THR A 32 -10.23 -13.82 -24.07
N PHE A 33 -10.08 -14.08 -25.37
CA PHE A 33 -9.09 -13.40 -26.22
C PHE A 33 -9.40 -11.89 -26.38
N TYR A 34 -10.67 -11.48 -26.49
CA TYR A 34 -11.06 -10.07 -26.56
C TYR A 34 -10.86 -9.34 -25.23
N CYS A 35 -11.09 -9.99 -24.08
CA CYS A 35 -10.72 -9.43 -22.77
C CYS A 35 -9.19 -9.29 -22.60
N PHE A 36 -8.39 -10.17 -23.22
CA PHE A 36 -6.93 -9.99 -23.25
C PHE A 36 -6.46 -8.94 -24.25
N ALA A 37 -7.22 -8.69 -25.34
CA ALA A 37 -6.86 -7.71 -26.38
C ALA A 37 -7.21 -6.26 -25.99
N GLN A 38 -7.97 -6.02 -24.91
CA GLN A 38 -8.17 -4.70 -24.32
C GLN A 38 -7.15 -4.34 -23.23
N ARG A 39 -6.08 -5.12 -23.04
CA ARG A 39 -4.90 -4.61 -22.34
C ARG A 39 -4.30 -3.52 -23.25
N ARG A 40 -4.55 -2.25 -22.88
CA ARG A 40 -3.88 -1.08 -23.44
C ARG A 40 -2.39 -1.40 -23.54
N ASP A 41 -1.74 -0.92 -24.61
CA ASP A 41 -0.30 -1.10 -24.80
C ASP A 41 0.44 -0.45 -23.63
N VAL A 42 0.78 -1.24 -22.61
CA VAL A 42 1.58 -0.79 -21.47
C VAL A 42 3.01 -0.64 -21.95
N ASN A 43 3.61 0.51 -21.73
CA ASN A 43 4.99 0.75 -22.07
C ASN A 43 5.94 0.07 -21.08
N TYR A 44 6.74 -0.88 -21.55
CA TYR A 44 7.85 -1.50 -20.82
C TYR A 44 9.20 -1.25 -21.49
N ASP A 45 9.25 -0.31 -22.44
CA ASP A 45 10.43 0.03 -23.23
C ASP A 45 10.94 1.42 -22.83
N GLU A 46 12.10 1.48 -22.20
CA GLU A 46 12.74 2.73 -21.73
C GLU A 46 12.93 3.74 -22.87
N SER A 47 13.14 3.29 -24.11
CA SER A 47 13.30 4.17 -25.27
C SER A 47 12.03 4.92 -25.66
N LYS A 48 10.88 4.46 -25.17
CA LYS A 48 9.56 5.05 -25.38
C LYS A 48 9.10 5.94 -24.23
N VAL A 49 9.90 6.07 -23.17
CA VAL A 49 9.61 7.03 -22.10
C VAL A 49 9.62 8.44 -22.69
N PRO A 50 8.53 9.22 -22.52
CA PRO A 50 8.46 10.55 -23.10
C PRO A 50 9.48 11.49 -22.46
N GLN A 51 9.85 12.55 -23.15
CA GLN A 51 10.56 13.67 -22.52
C GLN A 51 9.63 14.31 -21.49
N TYR A 52 10.07 14.42 -20.27
CA TYR A 52 9.29 15.01 -19.18
C TYR A 52 10.12 15.99 -18.35
N VAL A 53 9.43 16.93 -17.73
CA VAL A 53 10.01 17.87 -16.76
C VAL A 53 9.36 17.64 -15.40
N LEU A 54 10.17 17.37 -14.41
CA LEU A 54 9.68 17.25 -13.03
C LEU A 54 9.43 18.64 -12.44
N PRO A 55 8.33 18.83 -11.69
CA PRO A 55 8.12 20.05 -10.92
C PRO A 55 9.26 20.25 -9.90
N ASP A 56 9.83 21.45 -9.89
CA ASP A 56 10.88 21.78 -8.90
C ASP A 56 10.30 21.72 -7.48
N VAL A 57 10.80 20.80 -6.68
CA VAL A 57 10.34 20.59 -5.31
C VAL A 57 10.64 21.78 -4.42
N LEU A 58 11.67 22.58 -4.74
CA LEU A 58 12.10 23.75 -3.99
C LEU A 58 11.50 25.09 -4.50
N LEU A 59 10.57 25.04 -5.46
CA LEU A 59 9.88 26.20 -5.97
C LEU A 59 8.45 26.27 -5.42
N CYS A 60 8.16 27.34 -4.64
CA CYS A 60 6.82 27.60 -4.13
C CYS A 60 5.87 28.05 -5.24
N SER A 61 4.56 27.95 -4.99
CA SER A 61 3.50 28.36 -5.92
C SER A 61 3.55 29.84 -6.32
N ASP A 62 4.09 30.70 -5.44
CA ASP A 62 4.30 32.13 -5.69
C ASP A 62 5.63 32.47 -6.37
N GLY A 63 6.40 31.46 -6.80
CA GLY A 63 7.70 31.61 -7.48
C GLY A 63 8.89 31.79 -6.53
N GLN A 64 8.68 31.80 -5.19
CA GLN A 64 9.78 31.87 -4.24
C GLN A 64 10.56 30.55 -4.22
N LYS A 65 11.89 30.62 -4.28
CA LYS A 65 12.75 29.46 -4.15
C LYS A 65 13.06 29.16 -2.67
N VAL A 66 12.89 27.92 -2.27
CA VAL A 66 13.24 27.39 -0.94
C VAL A 66 14.75 27.11 -0.88
N THR A 67 15.43 27.68 0.10
CA THR A 67 16.87 27.49 0.32
C THR A 67 17.21 27.02 1.73
N THR A 68 16.22 27.00 2.64
CA THR A 68 16.42 26.56 4.03
C THR A 68 15.35 25.56 4.46
N ALA A 69 15.66 24.73 5.45
CA ALA A 69 14.71 23.81 6.07
C ALA A 69 13.49 24.55 6.67
N GLU A 70 13.71 25.74 7.24
CA GLU A 70 12.61 26.55 7.80
C GLU A 70 11.62 27.00 6.73
N GLN A 71 12.11 27.50 5.58
CA GLN A 71 11.26 27.87 4.45
C GLN A 71 10.50 26.66 3.91
N TRP A 72 11.16 25.50 3.86
CA TRP A 72 10.53 24.25 3.50
C TRP A 72 9.35 23.93 4.43
N GLU A 73 9.58 23.85 5.73
CA GLU A 73 8.54 23.47 6.71
C GLU A 73 7.36 24.46 6.74
N LYS A 74 7.67 25.77 6.69
CA LYS A 74 6.63 26.78 6.86
C LYS A 74 5.82 27.06 5.59
N LYS A 75 6.38 26.80 4.40
CA LYS A 75 5.75 27.22 3.16
C LYS A 75 5.59 26.06 2.15
N ARG A 76 6.68 25.50 1.66
CA ARG A 76 6.60 24.57 0.53
C ARG A 76 6.04 23.20 0.90
N ARG A 77 6.41 22.67 2.05
CA ARG A 77 5.87 21.40 2.56
C ARG A 77 4.34 21.41 2.68
N PRO A 78 3.70 22.45 3.29
CA PRO A 78 2.24 22.58 3.30
C PRO A 78 1.62 22.66 1.90
N GLU A 79 2.23 23.36 0.94
CA GLU A 79 1.74 23.43 -0.45
C GLU A 79 1.73 22.06 -1.12
N ILE A 80 2.81 21.29 -0.96
CA ILE A 80 2.91 19.94 -1.54
C ILE A 80 1.92 19.00 -0.86
N LEU A 81 1.81 19.03 0.47
CA LEU A 81 0.85 18.20 1.21
C LEU A 81 -0.58 18.48 0.73
N GLU A 82 -0.91 19.77 0.55
CA GLU A 82 -2.20 20.19 0.05
C GLU A 82 -2.48 19.71 -1.39
N MET A 83 -1.48 19.77 -2.28
CA MET A 83 -1.63 19.25 -3.64
C MET A 83 -1.98 17.75 -3.65
N PHE A 84 -1.28 16.93 -2.86
CA PHE A 84 -1.58 15.50 -2.76
C PHE A 84 -2.93 15.23 -2.10
N ALA A 85 -3.31 16.02 -1.09
CA ALA A 85 -4.61 15.89 -0.44
C ALA A 85 -5.77 16.26 -1.36
N SER A 86 -5.67 17.39 -2.08
CA SER A 86 -6.78 17.89 -2.90
C SER A 86 -6.90 17.21 -4.26
N GLN A 87 -5.80 16.65 -4.80
CA GLN A 87 -5.76 16.22 -6.20
C GLN A 87 -5.42 14.74 -6.39
N MET A 88 -5.07 14.02 -5.32
CA MET A 88 -4.68 12.62 -5.44
C MET A 88 -5.31 11.69 -4.40
N TYR A 89 -5.04 11.88 -3.10
CA TYR A 89 -5.47 10.93 -2.08
C TYR A 89 -6.80 11.30 -1.39
N GLY A 90 -7.26 12.53 -1.58
CA GLY A 90 -8.41 13.09 -0.88
C GLY A 90 -8.03 13.70 0.47
N ARG A 91 -8.88 14.61 0.96
CA ARG A 91 -8.70 15.28 2.25
C ARG A 91 -9.14 14.38 3.38
N THR A 92 -8.24 14.12 4.31
CA THR A 92 -8.59 13.41 5.53
C THR A 92 -9.54 14.25 6.37
N PRO A 93 -10.72 13.73 6.78
CA PRO A 93 -11.66 14.46 7.62
C PRO A 93 -11.03 14.91 8.93
N GLN A 94 -11.40 16.10 9.39
CA GLN A 94 -10.93 16.65 10.67
C GLN A 94 -11.83 16.24 11.85
N GLU A 95 -13.01 15.67 11.57
CA GLU A 95 -13.91 15.15 12.58
C GLU A 95 -13.24 14.04 13.37
N LYS A 96 -13.44 14.05 14.69
CA LYS A 96 -12.95 12.98 15.57
C LYS A 96 -14.06 11.97 15.79
N ILE A 97 -13.76 10.72 15.48
CA ILE A 97 -14.63 9.58 15.83
C ILE A 97 -14.10 8.88 17.07
N ASN A 98 -14.99 8.14 17.76
CA ASN A 98 -14.61 7.38 18.93
C ASN A 98 -13.86 6.09 18.52
N VAL A 99 -12.75 5.80 19.20
CA VAL A 99 -11.97 4.57 19.01
C VAL A 99 -11.79 3.87 20.34
N ARG A 100 -12.24 2.62 20.44
CA ARG A 100 -12.03 1.76 21.61
C ARG A 100 -11.21 0.54 21.23
N TYR A 101 -10.49 0.02 22.20
CA TYR A 101 -9.64 -1.16 22.07
C TYR A 101 -10.12 -2.26 23.02
N GLU A 102 -10.19 -3.50 22.50
CA GLU A 102 -10.54 -4.68 23.28
C GLU A 102 -9.51 -5.78 23.00
N THR A 103 -8.76 -6.20 24.01
CA THR A 103 -7.84 -7.34 23.89
C THR A 103 -8.65 -8.63 23.80
N LEU A 104 -8.59 -9.30 22.66
CA LEU A 104 -9.30 -10.55 22.41
C LEU A 104 -8.50 -11.77 22.87
N THR A 105 -7.19 -11.77 22.59
CA THR A 105 -6.27 -12.83 23.00
C THR A 105 -4.92 -12.26 23.38
N GLU A 106 -4.22 -12.90 24.30
CA GLU A 106 -2.82 -12.63 24.63
C GLU A 106 -2.11 -13.94 24.98
N ASN A 107 -0.95 -14.18 24.36
CA ASN A 107 -0.09 -15.32 24.66
C ASN A 107 1.34 -14.82 24.98
N PRO A 108 1.78 -14.81 26.24
CA PRO A 108 3.10 -14.32 26.62
C PRO A 108 4.25 -15.28 26.25
N ASN A 109 3.92 -16.50 25.84
CA ASN A 109 4.89 -17.55 25.52
C ASN A 109 4.82 -17.99 24.05
N ASP A 110 4.44 -17.08 23.16
CA ASP A 110 4.34 -17.36 21.74
C ASP A 110 5.73 -17.55 21.09
N MET A 111 5.77 -18.16 19.92
CA MET A 111 6.98 -18.45 19.16
C MET A 111 8.03 -19.19 20.02
N GLY A 112 7.59 -20.15 20.88
CA GLY A 112 8.47 -20.86 21.79
C GLY A 112 9.02 -20.01 22.93
N GLY A 113 8.27 -19.02 23.38
CA GLY A 113 8.66 -18.10 24.47
C GLY A 113 9.50 -16.91 24.00
N ARG A 114 9.73 -16.75 22.68
CA ARG A 114 10.50 -15.62 22.15
C ARG A 114 9.69 -14.32 22.07
N ALA A 115 8.37 -14.43 21.95
CA ALA A 115 7.48 -13.28 21.81
C ALA A 115 6.24 -13.38 22.69
N THR A 116 5.65 -12.22 22.98
CA THR A 116 4.26 -12.09 23.45
C THR A 116 3.42 -11.73 22.22
N SER A 117 2.44 -12.55 21.86
CA SER A 117 1.45 -12.20 20.85
C SER A 117 0.18 -11.64 21.49
N ARG A 118 -0.50 -10.75 20.74
CA ARG A 118 -1.76 -10.16 21.14
C ARG A 118 -2.64 -9.91 19.93
N GLN A 119 -3.94 -10.21 20.05
CA GLN A 119 -4.95 -9.82 19.08
C GLN A 119 -5.90 -8.81 19.72
N VAL A 120 -6.08 -7.68 19.07
CA VAL A 120 -6.83 -6.54 19.63
C VAL A 120 -7.89 -6.10 18.63
N LYS A 121 -9.13 -6.04 19.10
CA LYS A 121 -10.22 -5.45 18.34
C LYS A 121 -10.17 -3.93 18.48
N PHE A 122 -10.17 -3.25 17.37
CA PHE A 122 -10.40 -1.83 17.25
C PHE A 122 -11.87 -1.62 16.91
N ILE A 123 -12.54 -0.77 17.64
CA ILE A 123 -13.94 -0.43 17.46
C ILE A 123 -14.01 1.06 17.17
N PHE A 124 -14.21 1.38 15.91
CA PHE A 124 -14.41 2.74 15.42
C PHE A 124 -15.90 3.04 15.42
N SER A 125 -16.34 4.16 16.01
CA SER A 125 -17.77 4.46 16.07
C SER A 125 -18.06 5.95 16.02
N ASN A 126 -19.20 6.29 15.39
CA ASN A 126 -19.80 7.61 15.39
C ASN A 126 -21.34 7.47 15.43
N GLY A 127 -21.96 7.98 16.50
CA GLY A 127 -23.38 7.76 16.77
C GLY A 127 -23.69 6.27 16.87
N SER A 128 -24.63 5.80 16.05
CA SER A 128 -25.06 4.40 16.00
C SER A 128 -24.25 3.52 15.04
N LYS A 129 -23.37 4.11 14.23
CA LYS A 129 -22.54 3.38 13.26
C LYS A 129 -21.26 2.89 13.91
N GLN A 130 -20.84 1.69 13.54
CA GLN A 130 -19.62 1.05 14.05
C GLN A 130 -18.94 0.25 12.96
N ILE A 131 -17.60 0.33 12.91
CA ILE A 131 -16.70 -0.51 12.10
C ILE A 131 -15.70 -1.17 13.04
N GLU A 132 -15.39 -2.43 12.80
CA GLU A 132 -14.43 -3.20 13.59
C GLU A 132 -13.23 -3.63 12.73
N ALA A 133 -12.06 -3.65 13.35
CA ALA A 133 -10.82 -4.19 12.79
C ALA A 133 -10.09 -5.03 13.83
N ILE A 134 -9.31 -6.02 13.38
CA ILE A 134 -8.49 -6.83 14.29
C ILE A 134 -7.01 -6.61 13.98
N LEU A 135 -6.29 -6.13 14.98
CA LEU A 135 -4.84 -5.98 14.96
C LEU A 135 -4.19 -7.24 15.54
N LEU A 136 -3.14 -7.73 14.88
CA LEU A 136 -2.23 -8.76 15.36
C LEU A 136 -0.88 -8.12 15.69
N MET A 137 -0.32 -8.47 16.85
CA MET A 137 0.94 -7.91 17.31
C MET A 137 1.80 -9.02 17.91
N TYR A 138 3.11 -8.99 17.61
CA TYR A 138 4.15 -9.76 18.25
C TYR A 138 5.18 -8.82 18.86
N ILE A 139 5.45 -8.96 20.16
CA ILE A 139 6.45 -8.17 20.90
C ILE A 139 7.54 -9.10 21.37
N PRO A 140 8.83 -8.89 21.04
CA PRO A 140 9.90 -9.76 21.50
C PRO A 140 10.01 -9.73 23.03
N ASN A 141 10.16 -10.89 23.66
CA ASN A 141 10.36 -11.02 25.11
C ASN A 141 11.78 -10.62 25.54
N LYS A 142 12.73 -10.67 24.63
CA LYS A 142 14.07 -10.08 24.69
C LYS A 142 14.14 -8.95 23.68
N PRO A 143 14.77 -7.81 23.95
CA PRO A 143 15.45 -7.33 25.15
C PRO A 143 14.50 -6.84 26.26
N LYS A 144 15.07 -6.59 27.44
CA LYS A 144 14.35 -5.87 28.52
C LYS A 144 14.29 -4.38 28.16
N GLY A 145 13.12 -3.76 28.23
CA GLY A 145 12.89 -2.36 27.91
C GLY A 145 12.00 -2.17 26.68
N LYS A 146 11.93 -0.93 26.21
CA LYS A 146 11.13 -0.58 25.02
C LYS A 146 11.80 -1.07 23.74
N VAL A 147 11.00 -1.55 22.80
CA VAL A 147 11.48 -2.07 21.52
C VAL A 147 10.88 -1.26 20.37
N PRO A 148 11.65 -1.05 19.28
CA PRO A 148 11.11 -0.45 18.05
C PRO A 148 10.07 -1.37 17.42
N VAL A 149 9.18 -0.80 16.58
CA VAL A 149 8.05 -1.53 16.04
C VAL A 149 7.86 -1.28 14.55
N PHE A 150 7.71 -2.36 13.79
CA PHE A 150 7.22 -2.35 12.42
C PHE A 150 5.70 -2.39 12.39
N VAL A 151 5.09 -1.50 11.63
CA VAL A 151 3.65 -1.43 11.39
C VAL A 151 3.38 -1.62 9.91
N GLY A 152 2.46 -2.49 9.53
CA GLY A 152 2.06 -2.66 8.14
C GLY A 152 0.73 -3.37 8.00
N TYR A 153 0.03 -3.13 6.90
CA TYR A 153 -1.17 -3.87 6.57
C TYR A 153 -0.83 -5.18 5.85
N ASN A 154 -1.61 -6.22 6.13
CA ASN A 154 -1.63 -7.44 5.35
C ASN A 154 -2.83 -7.47 4.39
N PHE A 155 -2.73 -8.26 3.31
CA PHE A 155 -3.72 -8.30 2.24
C PHE A 155 -4.87 -9.27 2.49
N ASN A 156 -4.60 -10.41 3.13
CA ASN A 156 -5.54 -11.52 3.17
C ASN A 156 -6.01 -11.84 4.59
N GLY A 157 -5.89 -10.89 5.53
CA GLY A 157 -6.24 -11.08 6.93
C GLY A 157 -5.09 -11.63 7.76
N ASN A 158 -5.12 -11.36 9.05
CA ASN A 158 -4.06 -11.74 10.00
C ASN A 158 -3.77 -13.25 9.98
N HIS A 159 -4.80 -14.08 9.82
CA HIS A 159 -4.69 -15.54 9.75
C HIS A 159 -3.81 -16.03 8.59
N SER A 160 -3.68 -15.22 7.51
CA SER A 160 -2.87 -15.58 6.35
C SER A 160 -1.37 -15.36 6.57
N THR A 161 -0.99 -14.54 7.56
CA THR A 161 0.40 -14.09 7.76
C THR A 161 1.26 -15.11 8.52
N ILE A 162 0.65 -16.06 9.19
CA ILE A 162 1.32 -17.09 9.97
C ILE A 162 0.48 -18.36 10.03
N VAL A 163 1.13 -19.53 10.11
CA VAL A 163 0.46 -20.82 10.30
C VAL A 163 0.14 -21.03 11.76
N ASP A 164 -0.97 -20.45 12.21
CA ASP A 164 -1.45 -20.57 13.59
C ASP A 164 -3.00 -20.61 13.63
N SER A 165 -3.55 -21.63 14.27
CA SER A 165 -5.00 -21.83 14.39
C SER A 165 -5.68 -20.83 15.31
N THR A 166 -4.94 -20.17 16.20
CA THR A 166 -5.46 -19.20 17.19
C THR A 166 -5.68 -17.80 16.61
N ILE A 167 -5.09 -17.51 15.45
CA ILE A 167 -5.23 -16.21 14.81
C ILE A 167 -6.64 -16.05 14.25
N LEU A 168 -7.30 -14.96 14.63
CA LEU A 168 -8.68 -14.68 14.23
C LEU A 168 -8.76 -14.23 12.77
N TYR A 169 -9.89 -14.52 12.13
CA TYR A 169 -10.21 -13.96 10.82
C TYR A 169 -10.61 -12.48 10.96
N SER A 170 -10.34 -11.70 9.91
CA SER A 170 -10.79 -10.32 9.81
C SER A 170 -12.32 -10.23 9.86
N PRO A 171 -12.91 -9.23 10.56
CA PRO A 171 -14.36 -9.06 10.65
C PRO A 171 -15.06 -8.94 9.30
N VAL A 172 -14.39 -8.33 8.31
CA VAL A 172 -14.98 -8.11 6.97
C VAL A 172 -14.57 -9.18 5.95
N PHE A 173 -13.78 -10.19 6.36
CA PHE A 173 -13.19 -11.12 5.39
C PHE A 173 -14.24 -11.87 4.57
N SER A 174 -15.33 -12.28 5.17
CA SER A 174 -16.46 -12.94 4.48
C SER A 174 -17.20 -12.05 3.49
N LEU A 175 -17.06 -10.72 3.60
CA LEU A 175 -17.63 -9.76 2.64
C LEU A 175 -16.74 -9.58 1.41
N VAL A 176 -15.42 -9.78 1.56
CA VAL A 176 -14.44 -9.52 0.49
C VAL A 176 -13.94 -10.77 -0.21
N LYS A 177 -14.13 -11.94 0.38
CA LYS A 177 -13.69 -13.25 -0.15
C LYS A 177 -14.74 -14.32 0.07
N GLU A 178 -15.14 -14.98 -0.99
CA GLU A 178 -16.04 -16.13 -0.93
C GLU A 178 -15.44 -17.26 -0.09
N PRO A 179 -16.26 -17.97 0.71
CA PRO A 179 -15.80 -19.15 1.44
C PRO A 179 -15.13 -20.18 0.53
N GLY A 180 -13.97 -20.69 0.95
CA GLY A 180 -13.16 -21.63 0.15
C GLY A 180 -12.17 -20.98 -0.81
N HIS A 181 -12.12 -19.65 -0.91
CA HIS A 181 -11.04 -18.96 -1.64
C HIS A 181 -9.68 -19.32 -1.02
N PRO A 182 -8.59 -19.46 -1.84
CA PRO A 182 -7.25 -19.80 -1.33
C PRO A 182 -6.73 -18.88 -0.21
N ASP A 183 -7.17 -17.62 -0.19
CA ASP A 183 -6.81 -16.65 0.84
C ASP A 183 -7.35 -17.00 2.23
N TRP A 184 -8.35 -17.89 2.35
CA TRP A 184 -8.82 -18.44 3.62
C TRP A 184 -7.83 -19.40 4.29
N VAL A 185 -6.81 -19.84 3.55
CA VAL A 185 -5.80 -20.77 4.08
C VAL A 185 -4.88 -20.03 5.04
N ARG A 186 -4.78 -20.54 6.26
CA ARG A 186 -3.87 -20.01 7.28
C ARG A 186 -2.43 -20.10 6.81
N GLY A 187 -1.68 -19.02 7.00
CA GLY A 187 -0.30 -18.94 6.55
C GLY A 187 -0.11 -18.83 5.03
N SER A 188 -1.18 -18.63 4.23
CA SER A 188 -1.06 -18.50 2.76
C SER A 188 -0.13 -17.37 2.32
N GLN A 189 0.15 -16.40 3.20
CA GLN A 189 1.04 -15.24 2.97
C GLN A 189 2.24 -15.22 3.94
N ASN A 190 2.56 -16.35 4.61
CA ASN A 190 3.63 -16.37 5.62
C ASN A 190 5.01 -16.03 5.03
N SER A 191 5.25 -16.32 3.75
CA SER A 191 6.49 -15.95 3.06
C SER A 191 6.74 -14.44 3.00
N ARG A 192 5.66 -13.63 3.09
CA ARG A 192 5.72 -12.15 3.10
C ARG A 192 6.01 -11.57 4.47
N TRP A 193 5.97 -12.38 5.52
CA TRP A 193 6.08 -11.93 6.92
C TRP A 193 7.18 -12.68 7.66
N SER A 194 8.38 -12.11 7.73
CA SER A 194 9.54 -12.72 8.39
C SER A 194 9.49 -12.54 9.92
N TYR A 195 8.39 -12.94 10.57
CA TYR A 195 8.18 -12.73 12.02
C TYR A 195 9.35 -13.23 12.87
N ASP A 196 9.85 -14.44 12.60
CA ASP A 196 10.98 -15.00 13.35
C ASP A 196 12.19 -14.09 13.34
N LYS A 197 12.60 -13.59 12.16
CA LYS A 197 13.75 -12.71 12.00
C LYS A 197 13.52 -11.34 12.65
N ILE A 198 12.31 -10.79 12.51
CA ILE A 198 11.94 -9.49 13.10
C ILE A 198 12.04 -9.56 14.62
N ILE A 199 11.45 -10.60 15.22
CA ILE A 199 11.46 -10.84 16.68
C ILE A 199 12.87 -11.11 17.20
N ASP A 200 13.64 -11.96 16.52
CA ASP A 200 15.00 -12.31 16.93
C ASP A 200 15.95 -11.09 16.83
N ARG A 201 15.68 -10.16 15.92
CA ARG A 201 16.42 -8.90 15.82
C ARG A 201 15.99 -7.84 16.83
N GLY A 202 14.95 -8.13 17.62
CA GLY A 202 14.47 -7.29 18.73
C GLY A 202 13.51 -6.20 18.33
N TYR A 203 12.81 -6.36 17.21
CA TYR A 203 11.71 -5.51 16.77
C TYR A 203 10.36 -6.16 17.10
N ALA A 204 9.41 -5.35 17.52
CA ALA A 204 8.01 -5.74 17.47
C ALA A 204 7.46 -5.61 16.06
N VAL A 205 6.42 -6.36 15.74
CA VAL A 205 5.69 -6.27 14.49
C VAL A 205 4.19 -6.23 14.74
N VAL A 206 3.52 -5.33 14.05
CA VAL A 206 2.09 -5.06 14.17
C VAL A 206 1.48 -5.08 12.77
N THR A 207 0.43 -5.86 12.59
CA THR A 207 -0.30 -5.93 11.32
C THR A 207 -1.82 -5.94 11.54
N MET A 208 -2.54 -5.48 10.54
CA MET A 208 -4.00 -5.46 10.46
C MET A 208 -4.40 -5.76 9.01
N CYS A 209 -5.54 -6.39 8.80
CA CYS A 209 -6.09 -6.51 7.46
C CYS A 209 -6.52 -5.14 6.93
N TYR A 210 -6.02 -4.74 5.78
CA TYR A 210 -6.36 -3.43 5.20
C TYR A 210 -7.84 -3.31 4.83
N HIS A 211 -8.48 -4.44 4.53
CA HIS A 211 -9.92 -4.49 4.27
C HIS A 211 -10.77 -4.09 5.50
N ASP A 212 -10.25 -4.27 6.71
CA ASP A 212 -10.97 -3.88 7.94
C ASP A 212 -11.13 -2.36 8.05
N ILE A 213 -10.28 -1.59 7.39
CA ILE A 213 -10.32 -0.13 7.34
C ILE A 213 -11.12 0.34 6.13
N PHE A 214 -10.81 -0.20 4.96
CA PHE A 214 -11.51 0.07 3.71
C PHE A 214 -11.47 -1.18 2.84
N PRO A 215 -12.60 -1.88 2.63
CA PRO A 215 -12.67 -3.04 1.73
C PRO A 215 -12.32 -2.65 0.30
N ASP A 216 -11.25 -3.24 -0.27
CA ASP A 216 -10.82 -2.98 -1.65
C ASP A 216 -11.63 -3.80 -2.66
N VAL A 217 -12.94 -3.67 -2.55
CA VAL A 217 -13.94 -4.33 -3.40
C VAL A 217 -15.01 -3.31 -3.76
N GLU A 218 -15.37 -3.27 -5.04
CA GLU A 218 -16.41 -2.36 -5.54
C GLU A 218 -17.74 -2.58 -4.81
N GLY A 219 -18.43 -1.49 -4.50
CA GLY A 219 -19.72 -1.52 -3.78
C GLY A 219 -19.62 -1.70 -2.27
N LEU A 220 -18.42 -1.86 -1.68
CA LEU A 220 -18.26 -2.04 -0.23
C LEU A 220 -17.76 -0.79 0.50
N LYS A 221 -17.78 0.39 -0.11
CA LYS A 221 -17.33 1.65 0.52
C LYS A 221 -18.12 1.96 1.82
N ASP A 222 -19.40 1.64 1.88
CA ASP A 222 -20.25 1.82 3.08
C ASP A 222 -19.81 0.95 4.27
N HIS A 223 -19.06 -0.12 4.03
CA HIS A 223 -18.46 -0.96 5.06
C HIS A 223 -17.07 -0.49 5.49
N SER A 224 -16.65 0.68 5.05
CA SER A 224 -15.37 1.29 5.43
C SER A 224 -15.53 2.33 6.52
N ILE A 225 -14.39 2.70 7.15
CA ILE A 225 -14.36 3.79 8.14
C ILE A 225 -14.83 5.13 7.59
N VAL A 226 -14.80 5.32 6.27
CA VAL A 226 -15.27 6.55 5.62
C VAL A 226 -16.74 6.81 5.93
N SER A 227 -17.55 5.74 6.03
CA SER A 227 -18.98 5.84 6.35
C SER A 227 -19.30 6.36 7.77
N LEU A 228 -18.29 6.44 8.64
CA LEU A 228 -18.45 6.95 10.00
C LEU A 228 -18.39 8.47 10.08
N PHE A 229 -17.89 9.15 9.05
CA PHE A 229 -17.71 10.60 9.07
C PHE A 229 -18.97 11.32 8.57
N SER A 230 -19.26 12.49 9.17
CA SER A 230 -20.51 13.21 8.92
C SER A 230 -20.59 13.84 7.52
N ASP A 231 -19.46 14.09 6.89
CA ASP A 231 -19.34 14.59 5.51
C ASP A 231 -19.47 13.50 4.45
N TYR A 232 -19.50 12.22 4.88
CA TYR A 232 -19.69 11.10 3.95
C TYR A 232 -21.12 11.11 3.38
N ASN A 233 -21.19 11.20 2.07
CA ASN A 233 -22.44 11.03 1.32
C ASN A 233 -22.19 10.10 0.12
N PRO A 234 -22.80 8.89 0.08
CA PRO A 234 -22.60 7.94 -1.01
C PRO A 234 -23.08 8.47 -2.38
N ASP A 235 -23.99 9.46 -2.37
CA ASP A 235 -24.56 10.04 -3.59
C ASP A 235 -23.73 11.22 -4.14
N THR A 236 -22.68 11.64 -3.44
CA THR A 236 -21.78 12.71 -3.89
C THR A 236 -20.42 12.16 -4.23
N ASN A 237 -19.72 12.87 -5.12
CA ASN A 237 -18.37 12.54 -5.55
C ASN A 237 -17.58 13.84 -5.59
N ALA A 238 -17.32 14.39 -4.39
CA ALA A 238 -16.53 15.61 -4.27
C ALA A 238 -15.12 15.41 -4.87
N PRO A 239 -14.56 16.39 -5.59
CA PRO A 239 -13.28 16.20 -6.28
C PRO A 239 -12.14 15.74 -5.37
N ASP A 240 -12.15 16.17 -4.12
CA ASP A 240 -11.14 15.90 -3.10
C ASP A 240 -11.65 14.98 -1.97
N GLU A 241 -12.72 14.25 -2.21
CA GLU A 241 -13.22 13.24 -1.28
C GLU A 241 -12.16 12.15 -1.06
N TRP A 242 -11.81 11.89 0.21
CA TRP A 242 -10.84 10.85 0.51
C TRP A 242 -11.36 9.46 0.16
N GLN A 243 -10.43 8.62 -0.30
CA GLN A 243 -10.72 7.30 -0.79
C GLN A 243 -9.84 6.27 -0.04
N ALA A 244 -9.75 5.06 -0.57
CA ALA A 244 -9.12 3.94 0.11
C ALA A 244 -7.71 4.20 0.62
N ILE A 245 -6.81 4.78 -0.21
CA ILE A 245 -5.43 5.05 0.22
C ILE A 245 -5.39 6.05 1.37
N GLY A 246 -6.22 7.11 1.31
CA GLY A 246 -6.37 8.07 2.40
C GLY A 246 -6.90 7.41 3.68
N ALA A 247 -7.90 6.53 3.54
CA ALA A 247 -8.50 5.80 4.66
C ALA A 247 -7.49 4.83 5.31
N TRP A 248 -6.71 4.07 4.52
CA TRP A 248 -5.65 3.21 5.04
C TRP A 248 -4.54 4.01 5.74
N ALA A 249 -4.16 5.17 5.19
CA ALA A 249 -3.20 6.06 5.83
C ALA A 249 -3.70 6.56 7.19
N TRP A 250 -4.97 6.98 7.27
CA TRP A 250 -5.61 7.38 8.52
C TRP A 250 -5.67 6.23 9.53
N GLY A 251 -6.06 5.02 9.09
CA GLY A 251 -6.09 3.82 9.94
C GLY A 251 -4.71 3.48 10.50
N SER A 252 -3.63 3.68 9.73
CA SER A 252 -2.26 3.50 10.20
C SER A 252 -1.93 4.42 11.37
N SER A 253 -2.39 5.68 11.36
CA SER A 253 -2.25 6.59 12.50
C SER A 253 -3.05 6.13 13.73
N ARG A 254 -4.19 5.47 13.53
CA ARG A 254 -4.96 4.87 14.65
C ARG A 254 -4.23 3.68 15.28
N ILE A 255 -3.47 2.92 14.47
CA ILE A 255 -2.58 1.88 15.00
C ILE A 255 -1.50 2.51 15.89
N VAL A 256 -0.93 3.65 15.49
CA VAL A 256 0.06 4.39 16.30
C VAL A 256 -0.55 4.84 17.62
N ASP A 257 -1.79 5.36 17.62
CA ASP A 257 -2.47 5.77 18.86
C ASP A 257 -2.55 4.62 19.86
N TYR A 258 -2.79 3.38 19.40
CA TYR A 258 -2.78 2.19 20.24
C TYR A 258 -1.37 1.82 20.69
N ILE A 259 -0.37 1.87 19.80
CA ILE A 259 1.04 1.58 20.11
C ILE A 259 1.52 2.46 21.28
N GLU A 260 1.14 3.74 21.30
CA GLU A 260 1.50 4.70 22.36
C GLU A 260 0.96 4.31 23.73
N THR A 261 -0.06 3.44 23.81
CA THR A 261 -0.60 2.89 25.08
C THR A 261 0.18 1.69 25.60
N ILE A 262 1.13 1.16 24.83
CA ILE A 262 1.86 -0.08 25.16
C ILE A 262 3.26 0.26 25.67
N ASP A 263 3.50 0.11 26.98
CA ASP A 263 4.76 0.48 27.62
C ASP A 263 6.00 -0.20 27.05
N ARG A 264 5.84 -1.40 26.50
CA ARG A 264 6.92 -2.19 25.88
C ARG A 264 7.35 -1.68 24.51
N LEU A 265 6.54 -0.85 23.84
CA LEU A 265 6.84 -0.32 22.51
C LEU A 265 7.49 1.07 22.61
N ASP A 266 8.50 1.29 21.77
CA ASP A 266 9.17 2.58 21.69
C ASP A 266 8.42 3.50 20.70
N LYS A 267 7.62 4.40 21.23
CA LYS A 267 6.82 5.36 20.45
C LYS A 267 7.67 6.31 19.60
N ASP A 268 8.95 6.45 19.92
CA ASP A 268 9.90 7.29 19.16
C ASP A 268 10.62 6.48 18.05
N LYS A 269 10.30 5.19 17.90
CA LYS A 269 10.92 4.26 16.95
C LYS A 269 9.89 3.44 16.19
N ILE A 270 8.85 4.10 15.68
CA ILE A 270 7.80 3.46 14.87
C ILE A 270 8.19 3.51 13.39
N ILE A 271 8.15 2.35 12.74
CA ILE A 271 8.48 2.15 11.33
C ILE A 271 7.22 1.71 10.62
N ILE A 272 6.75 2.48 9.63
CA ILE A 272 5.66 2.00 8.76
C ILE A 272 6.26 1.36 7.51
N MET A 273 5.75 0.19 7.16
CA MET A 273 6.08 -0.53 5.93
C MET A 273 4.82 -0.87 5.15
N GLY A 274 4.86 -0.65 3.85
CA GLY A 274 3.81 -1.07 2.95
C GLY A 274 4.35 -1.62 1.64
N HIS A 275 3.68 -2.65 1.13
CA HIS A 275 3.94 -3.25 -0.18
C HIS A 275 2.83 -2.86 -1.15
N SER A 276 3.17 -2.60 -2.42
CA SER A 276 2.19 -2.33 -3.47
C SER A 276 1.28 -1.14 -3.09
N ARG A 277 -0.04 -1.28 -3.17
CA ARG A 277 -1.02 -0.27 -2.73
C ARG A 277 -0.83 0.16 -1.26
N GLN A 278 -0.34 -0.73 -0.42
CA GLN A 278 -0.04 -0.38 0.97
C GLN A 278 1.27 0.42 1.10
N GLY A 279 2.19 0.34 0.14
CA GLY A 279 3.32 1.26 0.01
C GLY A 279 2.86 2.69 -0.27
N LYS A 280 1.87 2.87 -1.15
CA LYS A 280 1.21 4.16 -1.38
C LYS A 280 0.58 4.70 -0.08
N ALA A 281 -0.14 3.85 0.66
CA ALA A 281 -0.74 4.20 1.95
C ALA A 281 0.29 4.53 3.03
N ALA A 282 1.40 3.78 3.09
CA ALA A 282 2.50 4.03 4.03
C ALA A 282 3.16 5.40 3.79
N LEU A 283 3.41 5.76 2.53
CA LEU A 283 3.93 7.07 2.17
C LEU A 283 2.96 8.19 2.58
N TRP A 284 1.67 8.03 2.27
CA TRP A 284 0.68 9.06 2.63
C TRP A 284 0.47 9.17 4.14
N ALA A 285 0.50 8.04 4.88
CA ALA A 285 0.51 8.04 6.34
C ALA A 285 1.73 8.78 6.89
N GLY A 286 2.92 8.48 6.38
CA GLY A 286 4.15 9.15 6.78
C GLY A 286 4.15 10.65 6.45
N ALA A 287 3.52 11.08 5.36
CA ALA A 287 3.38 12.50 5.00
C ALA A 287 2.52 13.27 6.00
N GLN A 288 1.47 12.64 6.55
CA GLN A 288 0.50 13.25 7.45
C GLN A 288 0.84 13.08 8.93
N ASP A 289 1.54 12.00 9.31
CA ASP A 289 1.82 11.66 10.70
C ASP A 289 3.32 11.55 10.96
N SER A 290 3.86 12.51 11.71
CA SER A 290 5.28 12.61 12.01
C SER A 290 5.79 11.57 13.03
N ARG A 291 4.90 10.82 13.67
CA ARG A 291 5.26 9.75 14.63
C ARG A 291 5.92 8.55 13.94
N PHE A 292 5.67 8.34 12.65
CA PHE A 292 6.43 7.38 11.86
C PHE A 292 7.86 7.88 11.63
N ARG A 293 8.84 7.28 12.27
CA ARG A 293 10.26 7.69 12.19
C ARG A 293 10.96 7.22 10.93
N ILE A 294 10.52 6.08 10.41
CA ILE A 294 10.95 5.53 9.12
C ILE A 294 9.70 5.15 8.33
N VAL A 295 9.70 5.49 7.04
CA VAL A 295 8.65 5.11 6.09
C VAL A 295 9.27 4.22 5.02
N ILE A 296 8.72 3.04 4.81
CA ILE A 296 9.20 2.05 3.85
C ILE A 296 8.10 1.77 2.83
N ALA A 297 8.42 1.95 1.55
CA ALA A 297 7.54 1.63 0.44
C ALA A 297 8.22 0.62 -0.48
N ASN A 298 7.62 -0.56 -0.62
CA ASN A 298 8.09 -1.65 -1.45
C ASN A 298 7.18 -1.84 -2.65
N ASP A 299 7.73 -1.83 -3.85
CA ASP A 299 7.03 -2.01 -5.13
C ASP A 299 5.73 -1.15 -5.19
N ALA A 300 5.83 0.12 -4.80
CA ALA A 300 4.64 0.97 -4.63
C ALA A 300 4.11 1.56 -5.94
N GLY A 301 4.90 1.58 -6.99
CA GLY A 301 4.49 1.90 -8.36
C GLY A 301 3.82 3.26 -8.55
N CYS A 302 2.98 3.37 -9.60
CA CYS A 302 2.21 4.56 -9.93
C CYS A 302 1.32 5.00 -8.77
N GLY A 303 1.34 6.30 -8.45
CA GLY A 303 0.62 6.82 -7.28
C GLY A 303 1.25 6.42 -5.94
N GLY A 304 2.46 5.89 -5.94
CA GLY A 304 3.26 5.55 -4.77
C GLY A 304 4.66 6.14 -4.89
N THR A 305 5.62 5.36 -5.39
CA THR A 305 7.02 5.77 -5.54
C THR A 305 7.44 6.04 -6.98
N ALA A 306 6.78 5.44 -7.99
CA ALA A 306 7.17 5.63 -9.38
C ALA A 306 6.75 6.99 -9.95
N LEU A 307 7.65 7.65 -10.68
CA LEU A 307 7.37 8.90 -11.37
C LEU A 307 6.27 8.70 -12.43
N SER A 308 5.12 9.33 -12.23
CA SER A 308 3.97 9.21 -13.14
C SER A 308 4.25 9.77 -14.53
N LYS A 309 5.04 10.86 -14.62
CA LYS A 309 5.39 11.51 -15.90
C LYS A 309 6.27 10.65 -16.82
N ARG A 310 6.80 9.53 -16.34
CA ARG A 310 7.53 8.56 -17.17
C ARG A 310 6.62 7.76 -18.10
N VAL A 311 5.34 7.62 -17.73
CA VAL A 311 4.36 6.82 -18.51
C VAL A 311 4.92 5.42 -18.83
N PHE A 312 5.46 4.75 -17.81
CA PHE A 312 6.05 3.42 -17.89
C PHE A 312 5.34 2.48 -16.91
N GLY A 313 5.10 1.23 -17.30
CA GLY A 313 4.35 0.27 -16.48
C GLY A 313 2.92 0.72 -16.21
N GLU A 314 2.51 0.72 -14.92
CA GLU A 314 1.21 1.23 -14.49
C GLU A 314 1.15 2.76 -14.64
N THR A 315 0.10 3.27 -15.30
CA THR A 315 -0.12 4.70 -15.51
C THR A 315 -1.31 5.22 -14.69
N VAL A 316 -1.47 6.54 -14.61
CA VAL A 316 -2.64 7.15 -13.94
C VAL A 316 -3.94 6.67 -14.56
N GLU A 317 -4.00 6.54 -15.88
CA GLU A 317 -5.18 5.99 -16.57
C GLU A 317 -5.48 4.57 -16.12
N ILE A 318 -4.46 3.71 -16.06
CA ILE A 318 -4.62 2.30 -15.72
C ILE A 318 -5.09 2.15 -14.29
N VAL A 319 -4.35 2.73 -13.34
CA VAL A 319 -4.65 2.57 -11.91
C VAL A 319 -6.01 3.14 -11.54
N SER A 320 -6.38 4.30 -12.11
CA SER A 320 -7.69 4.92 -11.86
C SER A 320 -8.85 4.17 -12.51
N SER A 321 -8.59 3.42 -13.59
CA SER A 321 -9.60 2.60 -14.26
C SER A 321 -9.85 1.29 -13.56
N ILE A 322 -8.80 0.61 -13.08
CA ILE A 322 -8.92 -0.72 -12.44
C ILE A 322 -9.22 -0.61 -10.94
N LYS A 323 -8.92 0.55 -10.34
CA LYS A 323 -9.09 0.81 -8.91
C LYS A 323 -9.63 2.23 -8.67
N PRO A 324 -10.85 2.52 -9.11
CA PRO A 324 -11.43 3.88 -9.04
C PRO A 324 -11.60 4.39 -7.60
N ALA A 325 -11.69 3.49 -6.62
CA ALA A 325 -11.82 3.84 -5.21
C ALA A 325 -10.48 4.08 -4.48
N TRP A 326 -9.33 4.06 -5.16
CA TRP A 326 -8.05 4.27 -4.48
C TRP A 326 -7.71 5.75 -4.30
N PHE A 327 -7.99 6.57 -5.31
CA PHE A 327 -7.64 7.98 -5.37
C PHE A 327 -8.89 8.87 -5.41
N CYS A 328 -8.76 10.12 -5.01
CA CYS A 328 -9.87 11.06 -5.10
C CYS A 328 -10.28 11.32 -6.57
N PRO A 329 -11.55 11.74 -6.80
CA PRO A 329 -12.06 11.98 -8.16
C PRO A 329 -11.24 12.99 -8.97
N ALA A 330 -10.64 13.99 -8.32
CA ALA A 330 -9.78 14.98 -8.99
C ALA A 330 -8.58 14.35 -9.69
N PHE A 331 -8.06 13.22 -9.22
CA PHE A 331 -6.92 12.56 -9.85
C PHE A 331 -7.22 12.08 -11.29
N ASN A 332 -8.49 11.82 -11.61
CA ASN A 332 -8.91 11.36 -12.93
C ASN A 332 -8.60 12.35 -14.07
N GLN A 333 -8.44 13.66 -13.78
CA GLN A 333 -8.09 14.67 -14.79
C GLN A 333 -6.71 14.42 -15.43
N TYR A 334 -5.86 13.65 -14.78
CA TYR A 334 -4.50 13.34 -15.22
C TYR A 334 -4.39 12.05 -16.02
N ARG A 335 -5.49 11.34 -16.23
CA ARG A 335 -5.55 10.09 -17.00
C ARG A 335 -5.15 10.35 -18.46
N ASN A 336 -4.15 9.60 -18.96
CA ASN A 336 -3.52 9.82 -20.29
C ASN A 336 -2.97 11.25 -20.49
N ASN A 337 -2.70 11.97 -19.43
CA ASN A 337 -2.23 13.36 -19.47
C ASN A 337 -1.29 13.65 -18.31
N GLU A 338 -0.43 12.71 -17.97
CA GLU A 338 0.52 12.81 -16.86
C GLU A 338 1.47 14.00 -16.99
N ALA A 339 1.65 14.52 -18.22
CA ALA A 339 2.49 15.70 -18.48
C ALA A 339 2.03 16.96 -17.72
N ILE A 340 0.71 17.13 -17.50
CA ILE A 340 0.16 18.31 -16.83
C ILE A 340 0.10 18.16 -15.29
N LEU A 341 0.48 17.02 -14.71
CA LEU A 341 0.53 16.86 -13.26
C LEU A 341 1.35 18.01 -12.64
N PRO A 342 0.78 18.79 -11.67
CA PRO A 342 1.51 19.86 -11.00
C PRO A 342 2.48 19.34 -9.94
N PHE A 343 2.46 18.03 -9.67
CA PHE A 343 3.31 17.29 -8.74
C PHE A 343 3.79 15.99 -9.41
N ASP A 344 4.74 15.30 -8.77
CA ASP A 344 5.07 13.90 -9.06
C ASP A 344 5.63 13.24 -7.78
N GLN A 345 5.82 11.92 -7.81
CA GLN A 345 6.04 11.09 -6.62
C GLN A 345 7.32 11.43 -5.84
N HIS A 346 8.34 12.01 -6.49
CA HIS A 346 9.50 12.55 -5.77
C HIS A 346 9.12 13.59 -4.72
N GLN A 347 8.09 14.42 -5.00
CA GLN A 347 7.59 15.40 -4.04
C GLN A 347 6.87 14.74 -2.85
N LEU A 348 6.16 13.62 -3.06
CA LEU A 348 5.57 12.85 -1.96
C LEU A 348 6.67 12.36 -1.00
N ILE A 349 7.76 11.80 -1.54
CA ILE A 349 8.89 11.31 -0.75
C ILE A 349 9.51 12.44 0.09
N THR A 350 9.57 13.67 -0.42
CA THR A 350 10.12 14.82 0.33
C THR A 350 9.34 15.15 1.59
N LEU A 351 8.05 14.81 1.67
CA LEU A 351 7.23 15.06 2.87
C LEU A 351 7.71 14.26 4.09
N MET A 352 8.58 13.25 3.87
CA MET A 352 9.19 12.48 4.96
C MET A 352 10.31 13.25 5.65
N ALA A 353 11.01 14.19 4.97
CA ALA A 353 12.15 14.92 5.54
C ALA A 353 11.73 15.66 6.84
N PRO A 354 12.59 15.67 7.88
CA PRO A 354 13.94 15.07 7.97
C PRO A 354 13.95 13.59 8.41
N ARG A 355 12.81 12.92 8.53
CA ARG A 355 12.70 11.50 8.89
C ARG A 355 13.23 10.65 7.74
N LYS A 356 13.40 9.35 7.98
CA LYS A 356 14.02 8.45 7.02
C LYS A 356 12.96 7.81 6.12
N VAL A 357 13.35 7.57 4.87
CA VAL A 357 12.50 6.88 3.90
C VAL A 357 13.31 5.81 3.19
N TYR A 358 12.68 4.67 2.94
CA TYR A 358 13.27 3.57 2.19
C TYR A 358 12.36 3.14 1.05
N VAL A 359 12.89 3.09 -0.15
CA VAL A 359 12.19 2.61 -1.34
C VAL A 359 12.80 1.28 -1.77
N ALA A 360 11.97 0.30 -2.06
CA ALA A 360 12.41 -1.02 -2.48
C ALA A 360 11.67 -1.46 -3.74
N SER A 361 12.41 -2.04 -4.67
CA SER A 361 11.91 -2.48 -5.97
C SER A 361 12.33 -3.91 -6.28
N ALA A 362 11.57 -4.58 -7.16
CA ALA A 362 11.90 -5.87 -7.75
C ALA A 362 12.17 -5.73 -9.25
N GLU A 363 13.24 -6.39 -9.74
CA GLU A 363 13.70 -6.24 -11.14
C GLU A 363 12.65 -6.65 -12.17
N GLU A 364 11.91 -7.71 -11.90
CA GLU A 364 10.91 -8.26 -12.81
C GLU A 364 9.54 -7.56 -12.68
N ASP A 365 9.39 -6.64 -11.71
CA ASP A 365 8.17 -5.86 -11.53
C ASP A 365 8.17 -4.59 -12.38
N LEU A 366 8.24 -4.76 -13.69
CA LEU A 366 8.19 -3.64 -14.64
C LEU A 366 6.87 -2.85 -14.55
N TRP A 367 5.82 -3.47 -14.01
CA TRP A 367 4.54 -2.80 -13.76
C TRP A 367 4.67 -1.64 -12.77
N ALA A 368 5.50 -1.81 -11.74
CA ALA A 368 5.77 -0.77 -10.74
C ALA A 368 6.81 0.27 -11.18
N ASP A 369 7.45 0.12 -12.35
CA ASP A 369 8.52 1.00 -12.84
C ASP A 369 9.68 1.15 -11.85
N PRO A 370 10.51 0.12 -11.62
CA PRO A 370 11.61 0.18 -10.66
C PRO A 370 12.57 1.37 -10.85
N LYS A 371 12.78 1.77 -12.11
CA LYS A 371 13.60 2.94 -12.43
C LYS A 371 12.91 4.24 -12.05
N GLY A 372 11.61 4.34 -12.27
CA GLY A 372 10.82 5.48 -11.83
C GLY A 372 10.77 5.61 -10.32
N GLU A 373 10.69 4.49 -9.58
CA GLU A 373 10.77 4.46 -8.12
C GLU A 373 12.14 4.94 -7.62
N PHE A 374 13.22 4.46 -8.23
CA PHE A 374 14.57 4.92 -7.92
C PHE A 374 14.78 6.40 -8.19
N LEU A 375 14.39 6.89 -9.37
CA LEU A 375 14.53 8.29 -9.76
C LEU A 375 13.72 9.21 -8.83
N SER A 376 12.55 8.78 -8.40
CA SER A 376 11.74 9.50 -7.43
C SER A 376 12.48 9.68 -6.09
N ALA A 377 13.08 8.60 -5.57
CA ALA A 377 13.91 8.63 -4.37
C ALA A 377 15.15 9.55 -4.55
N TYR A 378 15.80 9.50 -5.71
CA TYR A 378 16.93 10.36 -6.03
C TYR A 378 16.56 11.84 -6.04
N HIS A 379 15.49 12.23 -6.75
CA HIS A 379 15.05 13.61 -6.86
C HIS A 379 14.52 14.20 -5.54
N ALA A 380 13.97 13.37 -4.66
CA ALA A 380 13.58 13.78 -3.33
C ALA A 380 14.76 14.28 -2.48
N GLY A 381 15.97 13.88 -2.81
CA GLY A 381 17.20 14.25 -2.11
C GLY A 381 17.41 15.76 -1.98
N ALA A 382 16.86 16.59 -2.87
CA ALA A 382 17.00 18.04 -2.82
C ALA A 382 16.51 18.62 -1.49
N VAL A 383 15.39 18.14 -0.95
CA VAL A 383 14.85 18.60 0.34
C VAL A 383 15.64 18.06 1.52
N PHE A 384 16.04 16.79 1.47
CA PHE A 384 16.84 16.18 2.54
C PHE A 384 18.19 16.91 2.74
N LYS A 385 18.78 17.42 1.66
CA LYS A 385 20.01 18.23 1.70
C LYS A 385 19.82 19.56 2.46
N LEU A 386 18.60 20.14 2.51
CA LEU A 386 18.33 21.34 3.33
C LEU A 386 18.53 21.08 4.83
N TYR A 387 18.42 19.83 5.26
CA TYR A 387 18.66 19.39 6.65
C TYR A 387 20.05 18.84 6.88
N GLY A 388 20.96 18.90 5.89
CA GLY A 388 22.29 18.33 5.98
C GLY A 388 22.31 16.79 5.95
N LEU A 389 21.24 16.16 5.45
CA LEU A 389 21.10 14.71 5.42
C LEU A 389 21.76 14.09 4.18
N SER A 390 22.17 12.83 4.31
CA SER A 390 22.78 12.05 3.23
C SER A 390 21.71 11.49 2.29
N THR A 391 21.93 11.61 0.98
CA THR A 391 20.94 11.20 -0.03
C THR A 391 21.57 10.32 -1.10
N ILE A 392 20.74 9.78 -1.99
CA ILE A 392 21.22 9.14 -3.22
C ILE A 392 21.96 10.19 -4.05
N GLU A 393 23.19 9.91 -4.46
CA GLU A 393 24.08 10.90 -5.09
C GLU A 393 24.09 10.85 -6.63
N SER A 394 23.66 9.74 -7.20
CA SER A 394 23.63 9.51 -8.65
C SER A 394 22.25 9.12 -9.11
N ASP A 395 21.87 9.55 -10.30
CA ASP A 395 20.66 9.10 -11.02
C ASP A 395 20.83 7.75 -11.73
N VAL A 396 22.02 7.15 -11.59
CA VAL A 396 22.30 5.80 -12.07
C VAL A 396 21.81 4.80 -11.02
N MET A 397 20.80 3.99 -11.38
CA MET A 397 20.24 2.97 -10.51
C MET A 397 21.31 1.94 -10.10
N PRO A 398 21.38 1.53 -8.81
CA PRO A 398 22.33 0.53 -8.37
C PRO A 398 22.07 -0.84 -9.01
N GLY A 399 23.06 -1.69 -9.02
CA GLY A 399 22.90 -3.10 -9.41
C GLY A 399 22.03 -3.88 -8.42
N LEU A 400 21.59 -5.07 -8.84
CA LEU A 400 20.82 -5.98 -7.99
C LEU A 400 21.55 -6.27 -6.68
N HIS A 401 20.81 -6.27 -5.59
CA HIS A 401 21.34 -6.56 -4.25
C HIS A 401 22.47 -5.62 -3.77
N GLN A 402 22.53 -4.40 -4.32
CA GLN A 402 23.48 -3.35 -3.89
C GLN A 402 22.69 -2.22 -3.18
N PRO A 403 22.31 -2.40 -1.91
CA PRO A 403 21.43 -1.46 -1.23
C PRO A 403 22.16 -0.13 -0.91
N ILE A 404 21.44 0.97 -1.09
CA ILE A 404 21.85 2.30 -0.64
C ILE A 404 21.20 2.53 0.73
N MET A 405 22.05 2.70 1.77
CA MET A 405 21.62 2.83 3.17
C MET A 405 21.88 4.25 3.70
N LYS A 406 21.47 5.29 2.95
CA LYS A 406 21.55 6.71 3.37
C LYS A 406 20.23 7.15 4.03
N ASP A 407 20.04 8.43 4.32
CA ASP A 407 18.79 8.92 4.92
C ASP A 407 17.56 8.74 3.98
N ILE A 408 17.81 8.69 2.69
CA ILE A 408 16.93 8.06 1.69
C ILE A 408 17.62 6.75 1.28
N GLY A 409 17.03 5.63 1.65
CA GLY A 409 17.49 4.30 1.29
C GLY A 409 16.81 3.79 0.01
N TYR A 410 17.52 2.88 -0.69
CA TYR A 410 16.99 2.20 -1.86
C TYR A 410 17.62 0.83 -2.04
N HIS A 411 16.86 -0.14 -2.49
CA HIS A 411 17.39 -1.34 -3.12
C HIS A 411 16.53 -1.81 -4.29
N ILE A 412 17.16 -2.55 -5.19
CA ILE A 412 16.49 -3.39 -6.17
C ILE A 412 16.97 -4.83 -5.97
N ARG A 413 16.02 -5.78 -5.92
CA ARG A 413 16.31 -7.21 -5.83
C ARG A 413 15.86 -7.94 -7.09
N SER A 414 16.37 -9.17 -7.29
CA SER A 414 15.80 -10.09 -8.28
C SER A 414 14.38 -10.55 -7.91
N GLY A 415 13.63 -10.97 -8.90
CA GLY A 415 12.28 -11.54 -8.76
C GLY A 415 11.15 -10.56 -9.02
N VAL A 416 9.93 -11.07 -8.77
CA VAL A 416 8.66 -10.43 -9.13
C VAL A 416 8.11 -9.53 -8.02
N HIS A 417 6.94 -8.93 -8.28
CA HIS A 417 6.13 -8.13 -7.36
C HIS A 417 5.78 -8.91 -6.09
N ASP A 418 6.56 -8.76 -5.03
CA ASP A 418 6.38 -9.44 -3.75
C ASP A 418 7.12 -8.75 -2.60
N VAL A 419 6.94 -9.24 -1.37
CA VAL A 419 7.82 -8.99 -0.23
C VAL A 419 8.46 -10.30 0.16
N VAL A 420 9.78 -10.34 0.18
CA VAL A 420 10.54 -11.54 0.50
C VAL A 420 11.47 -11.30 1.70
N GLU A 421 12.09 -12.37 2.18
CA GLU A 421 13.00 -12.31 3.31
C GLU A 421 14.14 -11.31 3.12
N TYR A 422 14.68 -11.18 1.90
CA TYR A 422 15.71 -10.20 1.58
C TYR A 422 15.25 -8.76 1.85
N ASP A 423 14.01 -8.42 1.50
CA ASP A 423 13.46 -7.09 1.74
C ASP A 423 13.43 -6.80 3.24
N TRP A 424 12.93 -7.74 4.05
CA TRP A 424 12.90 -7.60 5.52
C TRP A 424 14.28 -7.44 6.13
N GLU A 425 15.28 -8.16 5.64
CA GLU A 425 16.66 -7.99 6.09
C GLU A 425 17.16 -6.57 5.82
N ARG A 426 16.90 -6.03 4.61
CA ARG A 426 17.29 -4.66 4.26
C ARG A 426 16.52 -3.61 5.05
N PHE A 427 15.22 -3.83 5.30
CA PHE A 427 14.42 -2.94 6.13
C PHE A 427 14.95 -2.89 7.57
N MET A 428 15.29 -4.02 8.14
CA MET A 428 15.89 -4.10 9.47
C MET A 428 17.30 -3.51 9.51
N ASP A 429 18.14 -3.72 8.49
CA ASP A 429 19.47 -3.11 8.40
C ASP A 429 19.37 -1.58 8.38
N PHE A 430 18.41 -1.05 7.61
CA PHE A 430 18.15 0.38 7.55
C PHE A 430 17.65 0.92 8.89
N ALA A 431 16.72 0.20 9.52
CA ALA A 431 16.21 0.57 10.84
C ALA A 431 17.30 0.53 11.92
N ASP A 432 18.16 -0.48 11.93
CA ASP A 432 19.30 -0.57 12.87
C ASP A 432 20.24 0.63 12.71
N LYS A 433 20.53 1.02 11.47
CA LYS A 433 21.42 2.15 11.19
C LYS A 433 20.86 3.48 11.70
N HIS A 434 19.55 3.66 11.69
CA HIS A 434 18.93 4.97 11.92
C HIS A 434 18.20 5.10 13.27
N LEU A 435 17.97 4.00 13.98
CA LEU A 435 17.23 3.98 15.24
C LEU A 435 18.03 3.43 16.44
N ARG A 436 19.22 2.84 16.22
CA ARG A 436 20.08 2.28 17.26
C ARG A 436 21.37 3.09 17.49
#